data_2e96882780671acc262b5ada3b0e960e
#
_entry.id   2e96882780671acc262b5ada3b0e960e
#
_cell.length_a   1.000
_cell.length_b   1.000
_cell.length_c   1.000
_cell.angle_alpha   90.00
_cell.angle_beta   90.00
_cell.angle_gamma   90.00
#
_symmetry.space_group_name_H-M   'P 1'
#
loop_
_entity.id
_entity.type
_entity.pdbx_description
1 polymer ?
#
loop_
_entity_poly.entity_id
_entity_poly.type
_entity_poly.pdbx_seq_one_letter_code
_entity_poly.pdbx_strand_id
1 'polypeptide(L)'
;METERYSIIFSSSTGNTKELADTIYEVLSKEKCDYFGVSKEEPQSDKVYIGFWTNQGNADKETLELLKKLKNKKIFLFGTAGFGGSQEYFQKVLGQIKENIDSSNTIIGEYMCQGKMPQSVRERYVKMKEQPNHMPNLDMMIKNFDRALSHPDRNDLDKLRKMVVE
;
A
#
# COMPACT_ATOMS: atom_id res chain seq x y z
N MET A 1 -28.34 -8.12 -4.16
CA MET A 1 -27.63 -7.21 -5.07
C MET A 1 -26.42 -7.90 -5.68
N GLU A 2 -26.24 -7.71 -6.95
CA GLU A 2 -25.06 -8.25 -7.59
C GLU A 2 -23.84 -7.42 -7.22
N THR A 3 -22.78 -8.12 -6.79
CA THR A 3 -21.49 -7.47 -6.54
C THR A 3 -20.86 -7.12 -7.89
N GLU A 4 -20.33 -5.92 -8.00
CA GLU A 4 -19.63 -5.49 -9.21
C GLU A 4 -18.38 -6.34 -9.44
N ARG A 5 -18.06 -6.53 -10.71
CA ARG A 5 -16.78 -7.14 -11.07
C ARG A 5 -15.65 -6.20 -10.67
N TYR A 6 -14.53 -6.78 -10.29
CA TYR A 6 -13.39 -6.00 -9.79
C TYR A 6 -12.06 -6.56 -10.25
N SER A 7 -11.04 -5.75 -10.15
CA SER A 7 -9.65 -6.18 -10.34
C SER A 7 -8.83 -5.77 -9.12
N ILE A 8 -7.82 -6.57 -8.79
CA ILE A 8 -6.85 -6.24 -7.74
C ILE A 8 -5.49 -6.14 -8.41
N ILE A 9 -4.92 -4.93 -8.42
CA ILE A 9 -3.64 -4.66 -9.05
C ILE A 9 -2.71 -4.09 -8.00
N PHE A 10 -1.54 -4.69 -7.82
CA PHE A 10 -0.64 -4.26 -6.76
C PHE A 10 0.82 -4.26 -7.21
N SER A 11 1.61 -3.43 -6.54
CA SER A 11 3.05 -3.43 -6.62
C SER A 11 3.59 -3.72 -5.24
N SER A 12 4.53 -4.63 -5.11
CA SER A 12 5.06 -5.07 -3.82
C SER A 12 6.57 -5.22 -3.90
N SER A 13 7.27 -4.63 -2.93
CA SER A 13 8.73 -4.72 -2.84
C SER A 13 9.16 -5.89 -1.94
N THR A 14 8.55 -6.02 -0.76
CA THR A 14 8.93 -7.01 0.25
C THR A 14 7.84 -8.04 0.55
N GLY A 15 6.78 -8.03 -0.23
CA GLY A 15 5.64 -8.92 -0.03
C GLY A 15 4.53 -8.36 0.86
N ASN A 16 4.72 -7.19 1.47
CA ASN A 16 3.74 -6.60 2.36
C ASN A 16 2.43 -6.26 1.63
N THR A 17 2.54 -5.56 0.51
CA THR A 17 1.37 -5.16 -0.28
C THR A 17 0.67 -6.39 -0.86
N LYS A 18 1.45 -7.39 -1.28
CA LYS A 18 0.88 -8.65 -1.76
C LYS A 18 0.05 -9.33 -0.69
N GLU A 19 0.50 -9.31 0.56
CA GLU A 19 -0.25 -9.88 1.69
C GLU A 19 -1.60 -9.19 1.87
N LEU A 20 -1.64 -7.86 1.71
CA LEU A 20 -2.90 -7.12 1.74
C LEU A 20 -3.79 -7.50 0.55
N ALA A 21 -3.21 -7.61 -0.63
CA ALA A 21 -3.94 -8.00 -1.84
C ALA A 21 -4.56 -9.40 -1.68
N ASP A 22 -3.79 -10.35 -1.16
CA ASP A 22 -4.28 -11.71 -0.89
C ASP A 22 -5.46 -11.68 0.10
N THR A 23 -5.39 -10.83 1.11
CA THR A 23 -6.43 -10.68 2.11
C THR A 23 -7.73 -10.15 1.50
N ILE A 24 -7.64 -9.16 0.63
CA ILE A 24 -8.82 -8.64 -0.10
C ILE A 24 -9.44 -9.75 -0.96
N TYR A 25 -8.60 -10.48 -1.68
CA TYR A 25 -9.04 -11.56 -2.56
C TYR A 25 -9.78 -12.66 -1.80
N GLU A 26 -9.34 -12.97 -0.57
CA GLU A 26 -10.01 -13.98 0.29
C GLU A 26 -11.45 -13.58 0.63
N VAL A 27 -11.69 -12.29 0.83
CA VAL A 27 -12.98 -11.77 1.30
C VAL A 27 -13.98 -11.63 0.16
N LEU A 28 -13.50 -11.19 -1.00
CA LEU A 28 -14.37 -10.88 -2.13
C LEU A 28 -14.72 -12.12 -2.96
N SER A 29 -15.80 -12.04 -3.73
CA SER A 29 -16.23 -13.12 -4.60
C SER A 29 -15.20 -13.37 -5.71
N LYS A 30 -14.62 -14.55 -5.72
CA LYS A 30 -13.61 -14.93 -6.72
C LYS A 30 -14.17 -14.96 -8.14
N GLU A 31 -15.45 -15.28 -8.27
CA GLU A 31 -16.13 -15.31 -9.57
C GLU A 31 -16.23 -13.94 -10.23
N LYS A 32 -16.20 -12.89 -9.42
CA LYS A 32 -16.28 -11.49 -9.89
C LYS A 32 -14.92 -10.86 -10.13
N CYS A 33 -13.83 -11.57 -9.84
CA CYS A 33 -12.48 -11.07 -10.02
C CYS A 33 -12.03 -11.20 -11.47
N ASP A 34 -11.83 -10.08 -12.14
CA ASP A 34 -11.38 -10.06 -13.53
C ASP A 34 -9.86 -10.21 -13.65
N TYR A 35 -9.14 -9.69 -12.66
CA TYR A 35 -7.68 -9.73 -12.66
C TYR A 35 -7.14 -9.63 -11.24
N PHE A 36 -6.11 -10.40 -10.96
CA PHE A 36 -5.35 -10.33 -9.72
C PHE A 36 -3.86 -10.44 -10.05
N GLY A 37 -3.10 -9.41 -9.73
CA GLY A 37 -1.65 -9.45 -9.95
C GLY A 37 -1.03 -8.08 -10.11
N VAL A 38 0.20 -8.09 -10.62
CA VAL A 38 0.94 -6.85 -10.89
C VAL A 38 0.42 -6.20 -12.17
N SER A 39 0.63 -4.88 -12.28
CA SER A 39 0.15 -4.12 -13.42
C SER A 39 0.88 -4.53 -14.71
N LYS A 40 0.11 -4.82 -15.76
CA LYS A 40 0.62 -5.05 -17.11
C LYS A 40 -0.09 -4.14 -18.11
N GLU A 41 -1.39 -3.95 -17.92
CA GLU A 41 -2.22 -3.11 -18.79
C GLU A 41 -3.40 -2.57 -17.96
N GLU A 42 -4.17 -1.66 -18.55
CA GLU A 42 -5.31 -1.07 -17.86
C GLU A 42 -6.38 -2.12 -17.55
N PRO A 43 -6.98 -2.07 -16.34
CA PRO A 43 -8.04 -3.01 -15.98
C PRO A 43 -9.32 -2.75 -16.77
N GLN A 44 -10.04 -3.82 -17.07
CA GLN A 44 -11.34 -3.73 -17.73
C GLN A 44 -12.47 -3.44 -16.75
N SER A 45 -12.30 -3.83 -15.49
CA SER A 45 -13.30 -3.63 -14.44
C SER A 45 -13.46 -2.16 -14.10
N ASP A 46 -14.67 -1.74 -13.72
CA ASP A 46 -14.91 -0.38 -13.23
C ASP A 46 -14.45 -0.21 -11.79
N LYS A 47 -14.51 -1.26 -11.00
CA LYS A 47 -14.07 -1.26 -9.60
C LYS A 47 -12.68 -1.86 -9.50
N VAL A 48 -11.73 -1.10 -8.95
CA VAL A 48 -10.32 -1.48 -8.93
C VAL A 48 -9.73 -1.28 -7.53
N TYR A 49 -9.10 -2.33 -7.02
CA TYR A 49 -8.33 -2.28 -5.77
C TYR A 49 -6.88 -2.10 -6.16
N ILE A 50 -6.30 -0.95 -5.82
CA ILE A 50 -4.92 -0.61 -6.21
C ILE A 50 -4.03 -0.64 -4.98
N GLY A 51 -3.03 -1.53 -5.02
CA GLY A 51 -2.08 -1.71 -3.93
C GLY A 51 -0.72 -1.14 -4.24
N PHE A 52 -0.13 -0.44 -3.26
CA PHE A 52 1.16 0.21 -3.40
C PHE A 52 2.05 -0.03 -2.19
N TRP A 53 3.35 0.15 -2.38
CA TRP A 53 4.28 0.32 -1.27
C TRP A 53 4.76 1.76 -1.27
N THR A 54 5.08 2.28 -0.09
CA THR A 54 5.45 3.69 0.05
C THR A 54 6.93 3.89 -0.22
N ASN A 55 7.22 4.83 -1.10
CA ASN A 55 8.58 5.22 -1.45
C ASN A 55 8.68 6.75 -1.31
N GLN A 56 9.48 7.20 -0.34
CA GLN A 56 9.70 8.63 -0.09
C GLN A 56 8.40 9.44 0.07
N GLY A 57 7.45 8.90 0.83
CA GLY A 57 6.20 9.60 1.14
C GLY A 57 5.13 9.56 0.06
N ASN A 58 5.34 8.78 -0.99
CA ASN A 58 4.40 8.63 -2.09
C ASN A 58 4.31 7.15 -2.48
N ALA A 59 3.43 6.81 -3.38
CA ALA A 59 3.39 5.45 -3.91
C ALA A 59 4.60 5.19 -4.79
N ASP A 60 4.92 3.92 -4.98
CA ASP A 60 5.95 3.50 -5.91
C ASP A 60 5.61 3.94 -7.34
N LYS A 61 6.64 4.06 -8.16
CA LYS A 61 6.52 4.59 -9.52
C LYS A 61 5.51 3.85 -10.39
N GLU A 62 5.53 2.52 -10.35
CA GLU A 62 4.61 1.70 -11.15
C GLU A 62 3.15 1.99 -10.83
N THR A 63 2.84 2.13 -9.54
CA THR A 63 1.48 2.46 -9.10
C THR A 63 1.08 3.86 -9.55
N LEU A 64 1.97 4.83 -9.42
CA LEU A 64 1.67 6.21 -9.86
C LEU A 64 1.40 6.27 -11.37
N GLU A 65 2.18 5.54 -12.15
CA GLU A 65 1.97 5.49 -13.60
C GLU A 65 0.62 4.87 -13.96
N LEU A 66 0.23 3.81 -13.26
CA LEU A 66 -1.08 3.20 -13.46
C LEU A 66 -2.20 4.17 -13.09
N LEU A 67 -2.11 4.80 -11.93
CA LEU A 67 -3.15 5.72 -11.44
C LEU A 67 -3.40 6.87 -12.41
N LYS A 68 -2.36 7.38 -13.04
CA LYS A 68 -2.47 8.47 -14.02
C LYS A 68 -3.26 8.08 -15.27
N LYS A 69 -3.30 6.79 -15.58
CA LYS A 69 -4.00 6.28 -16.76
C LYS A 69 -5.47 5.98 -16.50
N LEU A 70 -5.86 5.79 -15.25
CA LEU A 70 -7.22 5.39 -14.91
C LEU A 70 -8.21 6.54 -15.05
N LYS A 71 -9.35 6.24 -15.68
CA LYS A 71 -10.44 7.18 -15.90
C LYS A 71 -11.77 6.51 -15.59
N ASN A 72 -12.67 7.24 -14.93
CA ASN A 72 -14.03 6.78 -14.66
C ASN A 72 -14.09 5.48 -13.86
N LYS A 73 -13.13 5.27 -12.95
CA LYS A 73 -13.05 4.06 -12.14
C LYS A 73 -13.47 4.34 -10.70
N LYS A 74 -13.91 3.29 -10.02
CA LYS A 74 -14.10 3.28 -8.57
C LYS A 74 -12.85 2.65 -7.98
N ILE A 75 -12.07 3.43 -7.23
CA ILE A 75 -10.76 3.01 -6.76
C ILE A 75 -10.75 2.84 -5.24
N PHE A 76 -10.31 1.67 -4.79
CA PHE A 76 -9.97 1.42 -3.40
C PHE A 76 -8.44 1.37 -3.32
N LEU A 77 -7.86 2.32 -2.57
CA LEU A 77 -6.40 2.37 -2.37
C LEU A 77 -6.01 1.59 -1.13
N PHE A 78 -5.03 0.73 -1.26
CA PHE A 78 -4.44 0.07 -0.09
C PHE A 78 -2.93 0.04 -0.23
N GLY A 79 -2.24 0.12 0.90
CA GLY A 79 -0.79 0.14 0.83
C GLY A 79 -0.12 0.00 2.17
N THR A 80 1.20 -0.06 2.12
CA THR A 80 2.06 -0.23 3.30
C THR A 80 3.14 0.83 3.33
N ALA A 81 3.59 1.15 4.55
CA ALA A 81 4.71 2.05 4.76
C ALA A 81 5.58 1.51 5.88
N GLY A 82 6.88 1.42 5.62
CA GLY A 82 7.82 0.94 6.64
C GLY A 82 8.26 2.03 7.59
N PHE A 83 8.29 3.25 7.13
CA PHE A 83 8.90 4.37 7.85
C PHE A 83 8.07 4.87 9.03
N GLY A 84 6.79 4.68 9.06
CA GLY A 84 5.94 5.10 10.16
C GLY A 84 4.60 4.39 10.16
N GLY A 85 3.95 4.34 11.33
CA GLY A 85 2.66 3.66 11.50
C GLY A 85 1.53 4.56 12.01
N SER A 86 1.72 5.90 12.02
CA SER A 86 0.68 6.80 12.49
C SER A 86 -0.35 7.11 11.41
N GLN A 87 -1.59 7.31 11.83
CA GLN A 87 -2.66 7.71 10.91
C GLN A 87 -2.36 9.03 10.23
N GLU A 88 -1.74 9.95 10.94
CA GLU A 88 -1.35 11.25 10.39
C GLU A 88 -0.37 11.09 9.22
N TYR A 89 0.63 10.23 9.37
CA TYR A 89 1.57 9.92 8.30
C TYR A 89 0.88 9.27 7.12
N PHE A 90 0.00 8.30 7.37
CA PHE A 90 -0.73 7.62 6.31
C PHE A 90 -1.61 8.59 5.51
N GLN A 91 -2.27 9.52 6.18
CA GLN A 91 -3.08 10.53 5.49
C GLN A 91 -2.24 11.43 4.60
N LYS A 92 -1.03 11.75 5.03
CA LYS A 92 -0.07 12.52 4.22
C LYS A 92 0.31 11.77 2.95
N VAL A 93 0.64 10.49 3.08
CA VAL A 93 1.01 9.64 1.93
C VAL A 93 -0.18 9.54 0.97
N LEU A 94 -1.36 9.24 1.49
CA LEU A 94 -2.56 9.11 0.67
C LEU A 94 -2.89 10.40 -0.06
N GLY A 95 -2.70 11.55 0.60
CA GLY A 95 -2.89 12.86 -0.03
C GLY A 95 -1.98 13.06 -1.23
N GLN A 96 -0.71 12.68 -1.11
CA GLN A 96 0.25 12.76 -2.20
C GLN A 96 -0.16 11.85 -3.37
N ILE A 97 -0.61 10.65 -3.06
CA ILE A 97 -1.03 9.68 -4.07
C ILE A 97 -2.25 10.20 -4.85
N LYS A 98 -3.23 10.76 -4.13
CA LYS A 98 -4.47 11.25 -4.73
C LYS A 98 -4.25 12.39 -5.73
N GLU A 99 -3.15 13.14 -5.60
CA GLU A 99 -2.80 14.18 -6.56
C GLU A 99 -2.53 13.63 -7.96
N ASN A 100 -2.26 12.32 -8.06
CA ASN A 100 -1.98 11.65 -9.34
C ASN A 100 -3.22 10.98 -9.94
N ILE A 101 -4.36 11.09 -9.26
CA ILE A 101 -5.60 10.42 -9.68
C ILE A 101 -6.51 11.42 -10.37
N ASP A 102 -6.93 11.11 -11.59
CA ASP A 102 -7.83 11.96 -12.34
C ASP A 102 -9.18 12.10 -11.64
N SER A 103 -9.75 13.29 -11.70
CA SER A 103 -11.02 13.61 -11.02
C SER A 103 -12.23 12.83 -11.53
N SER A 104 -12.12 12.18 -12.68
CA SER A 104 -13.18 11.31 -13.21
C SER A 104 -13.35 10.04 -12.35
N ASN A 105 -12.33 9.69 -11.57
CA ASN A 105 -12.36 8.53 -10.70
C ASN A 105 -13.01 8.85 -9.36
N THR A 106 -13.61 7.83 -8.73
CA THR A 106 -14.17 7.95 -7.39
C THR A 106 -13.36 7.09 -6.44
N ILE A 107 -12.88 7.68 -5.35
CA ILE A 107 -12.18 6.93 -4.30
C ILE A 107 -13.23 6.35 -3.36
N ILE A 108 -13.42 5.02 -3.42
CA ILE A 108 -14.45 4.33 -2.63
C ILE A 108 -13.95 3.85 -1.27
N GLY A 109 -12.64 3.89 -1.04
CA GLY A 109 -12.04 3.53 0.24
C GLY A 109 -10.54 3.62 0.18
N GLU A 110 -9.93 3.64 1.35
CA GLU A 110 -8.48 3.70 1.47
C GLU A 110 -8.03 3.04 2.76
N TYR A 111 -6.92 2.34 2.70
CA TYR A 111 -6.34 1.67 3.85
C TYR A 111 -4.83 1.66 3.78
N MET A 112 -4.18 1.95 4.88
CA MET A 112 -2.73 1.79 5.02
C MET A 112 -2.40 1.15 6.36
N CYS A 113 -1.34 0.36 6.36
CA CYS A 113 -0.74 -0.15 7.58
C CYS A 113 0.77 -0.14 7.45
N GLN A 114 1.45 -0.38 8.56
CA GLN A 114 2.89 -0.49 8.54
C GLN A 114 3.29 -1.82 7.90
N GLY A 115 4.48 -1.87 7.29
CA GLY A 115 5.02 -3.08 6.68
C GLY A 115 6.52 -3.17 6.91
N LYS A 116 7.03 -4.39 6.97
CA LYS A 116 8.46 -4.62 7.19
C LYS A 116 9.30 -4.09 6.02
N MET A 117 10.45 -3.55 6.36
CA MET A 117 11.44 -3.11 5.38
C MET A 117 12.53 -4.16 5.20
N PRO A 118 13.27 -4.14 4.06
CA PRO A 118 14.40 -5.04 3.87
C PRO A 118 15.48 -4.85 4.95
N GLN A 119 16.13 -5.93 5.35
CA GLN A 119 17.19 -5.90 6.37
C GLN A 119 18.32 -4.92 6.00
N SER A 120 18.59 -4.74 4.71
CA SER A 120 19.59 -3.79 4.22
C SER A 120 19.35 -2.36 4.70
N VAL A 121 18.10 -1.98 4.95
CA VAL A 121 17.75 -0.65 5.46
C VAL A 121 18.30 -0.50 6.89
N ARG A 122 18.10 -1.51 7.73
CA ARG A 122 18.60 -1.50 9.11
C ARG A 122 20.12 -1.45 9.14
N GLU A 123 20.75 -2.25 8.31
CA GLU A 123 22.23 -2.28 8.20
C GLU A 123 22.77 -0.91 7.81
N ARG A 124 22.09 -0.21 6.90
CA ARG A 124 22.49 1.14 6.50
C ARG A 124 22.38 2.12 7.66
N TYR A 125 21.29 2.04 8.45
CA TYR A 125 21.10 2.90 9.62
C TYR A 125 22.22 2.67 10.65
N VAL A 126 22.56 1.42 10.92
CA VAL A 126 23.61 1.07 11.86
C VAL A 126 24.96 1.62 11.41
N LYS A 127 25.27 1.48 10.12
CA LYS A 127 26.50 2.05 9.54
C LYS A 127 26.54 3.57 9.64
N MET A 128 25.39 4.22 9.41
CA MET A 128 25.30 5.68 9.51
C MET A 128 25.56 6.17 10.93
N LYS A 129 25.19 5.40 11.96
CA LYS A 129 25.46 5.73 13.36
C LYS A 129 26.94 5.74 13.69
N GLU A 130 27.75 4.98 12.97
CA GLU A 130 29.21 4.92 13.16
C GLU A 130 29.92 6.17 12.67
N GLN A 131 29.25 7.02 11.88
CA GLN A 131 29.84 8.24 11.35
C GLN A 131 29.80 9.36 12.40
N PRO A 132 30.87 10.19 12.48
CA PRO A 132 30.97 11.26 13.51
C PRO A 132 29.83 12.27 13.45
N ASN A 133 29.31 12.57 12.27
CA ASN A 133 28.27 13.58 12.08
C ASN A 133 26.95 12.96 11.60
N HIS A 134 26.58 11.81 12.19
CA HIS A 134 25.35 11.13 11.80
C HIS A 134 24.10 11.91 12.21
N MET A 135 22.98 11.61 11.55
CA MET A 135 21.69 12.20 11.88
C MET A 135 21.29 11.84 13.32
N PRO A 136 20.70 12.79 14.07
CA PRO A 136 20.40 12.55 15.49
C PRO A 136 19.28 11.55 15.77
N ASN A 137 18.43 11.27 14.80
CA ASN A 137 17.26 10.41 14.99
C ASN A 137 17.44 8.96 14.52
N LEU A 138 18.68 8.52 14.28
CA LEU A 138 18.92 7.15 13.79
C LEU A 138 18.46 6.07 14.74
N ASP A 139 18.59 6.27 16.05
CA ASP A 139 18.10 5.30 17.04
C ASP A 139 16.58 5.10 16.92
N MET A 140 15.86 6.18 16.72
CA MET A 140 14.40 6.12 16.51
C MET A 140 14.04 5.39 15.22
N MET A 141 14.85 5.61 14.18
CA MET A 141 14.65 4.96 12.87
C MET A 141 14.85 3.45 12.99
N ILE A 142 15.88 3.02 13.75
CA ILE A 142 16.14 1.61 13.98
C ILE A 142 15.01 0.97 14.79
N LYS A 143 14.54 1.66 15.83
CA LYS A 143 13.39 1.17 16.63
C LYS A 143 12.15 1.03 15.77
N ASN A 144 11.90 1.99 14.90
CA ASN A 144 10.78 1.93 13.97
C ASN A 144 10.91 0.72 13.02
N PHE A 145 12.11 0.49 12.51
CA PHE A 145 12.39 -0.68 11.68
C PHE A 145 12.02 -1.96 12.42
N ASP A 146 12.47 -2.08 13.67
CA ASP A 146 12.23 -3.28 14.46
C ASP A 146 10.72 -3.49 14.74
N ARG A 147 9.96 -2.41 14.97
CA ARG A 147 8.50 -2.49 15.12
C ARG A 147 7.83 -2.94 13.83
N ALA A 148 8.33 -2.47 12.71
CA ALA A 148 7.74 -2.78 11.41
C ALA A 148 7.91 -4.24 11.01
N LEU A 149 8.87 -4.96 11.60
CA LEU A 149 9.13 -6.35 11.26
C LEU A 149 7.93 -7.29 11.43
N SER A 150 7.05 -6.98 12.38
CA SER A 150 5.85 -7.80 12.62
C SER A 150 4.63 -7.36 11.80
N HIS A 151 4.79 -6.34 10.96
CA HIS A 151 3.67 -5.80 10.17
C HIS A 151 3.83 -6.13 8.68
N PRO A 152 2.73 -6.37 7.95
CA PRO A 152 1.36 -6.38 8.47
C PRO A 152 1.13 -7.52 9.46
N ASP A 153 0.43 -7.24 10.56
CA ASP A 153 0.07 -8.27 11.52
C ASP A 153 -1.40 -8.67 11.34
N ARG A 154 -1.87 -9.59 12.18
CA ARG A 154 -3.25 -10.06 12.11
C ARG A 154 -4.28 -8.93 12.27
N ASN A 155 -4.02 -7.99 13.17
CA ASN A 155 -4.91 -6.84 13.37
C ASN A 155 -5.00 -5.99 12.11
N ASP A 156 -3.87 -5.76 11.45
CA ASP A 156 -3.84 -5.01 10.19
C ASP A 156 -4.72 -5.67 9.14
N LEU A 157 -4.59 -6.98 9.00
CA LEU A 157 -5.36 -7.74 8.01
C LEU A 157 -6.85 -7.79 8.37
N ASP A 158 -7.19 -7.93 9.65
CA ASP A 158 -8.58 -7.96 10.10
C ASP A 158 -9.29 -6.62 9.85
N LYS A 159 -8.58 -5.50 10.06
CA LYS A 159 -9.12 -4.17 9.76
C LYS A 159 -9.41 -4.04 8.27
N LEU A 160 -8.50 -4.52 7.44
CA LEU A 160 -8.70 -4.48 5.98
C LEU A 160 -9.89 -5.35 5.57
N ARG A 161 -10.02 -6.54 6.13
CA ARG A 161 -11.15 -7.44 5.86
C ARG A 161 -12.49 -6.75 6.12
N LYS A 162 -12.59 -6.04 7.24
CA LYS A 162 -13.81 -5.32 7.62
C LYS A 162 -14.14 -4.19 6.64
N MET A 163 -13.12 -3.55 6.11
CA MET A 163 -13.32 -2.44 5.17
C MET A 163 -13.81 -2.88 3.80
N VAL A 164 -13.38 -4.07 3.34
CA VAL A 164 -13.73 -4.55 2.01
C VAL A 164 -14.97 -5.45 1.96
N VAL A 165 -15.47 -5.87 3.12
CA VAL A 165 -16.72 -6.65 3.19
C VAL A 165 -17.87 -5.79 2.71
N GLU A 166 -18.66 -6.34 1.79
CA GLU A 166 -19.81 -5.66 1.22
C GLU A 166 -21.13 -6.14 1.83
#